data_31ffea619860171b234b6ba0c4f876b4
#
_entry.id   31ffea619860171b234b6ba0c4f876b4
#
_cell.length_a   1.000
_cell.length_b   1.000
_cell.length_c   1.000
_cell.angle_alpha   90.00
_cell.angle_beta   90.00
_cell.angle_gamma   90.00
#
_symmetry.space_group_name_H-M   'P 1'
#
loop_
_entity.id
_entity.type
_entity.pdbx_description
1 polymer ?
#
loop_
_entity_poly.entity_id
_entity_poly.type
_entity_poly.pdbx_seq_one_letter_code
_entity_poly.pdbx_strand_id
1 'polypeptide(L)' 'MVRIKDGNYIAIFHDRMIEVKADSKKDAYNKAKRYFESREHRELFDGELKVCQIPSIIDVLD' A
#
# COMPACT_ATOMS: atom_id res chain seq x y z
N MET A 1 -22.32 -3.14 -6.00
CA MET A 1 -21.63 -2.34 -5.16
C MET A 1 -20.18 -2.64 -5.08
N VAL A 2 -19.44 -1.65 -5.07
CA VAL A 2 -18.01 -1.82 -5.05
C VAL A 2 -17.51 -1.66 -3.66
N ARG A 3 -16.54 -2.40 -3.31
CA ARG A 3 -15.96 -2.19 -2.07
C ARG A 3 -14.52 -2.45 -2.13
N ILE A 4 -13.82 -1.75 -1.36
CA ILE A 4 -12.39 -1.89 -1.28
C ILE A 4 -12.14 -2.78 -0.13
N LYS A 5 -12.19 -4.04 -0.38
CA LYS A 5 -12.02 -4.91 0.70
C LYS A 5 -10.67 -5.47 0.74
N ASP A 6 -10.06 -5.59 -0.37
CA ASP A 6 -8.75 -6.18 -0.33
C ASP A 6 -7.74 -5.10 -0.38
N GLY A 7 -7.27 -4.58 -1.17
CA GLY A 7 -6.26 -3.57 -1.15
C GLY A 7 -6.71 -2.33 -0.45
N ASN A 8 -6.78 -2.38 0.83
CA ASN A 8 -7.21 -1.22 1.58
C ASN A 8 -6.09 -0.24 1.89
N TYR A 9 -4.89 -0.49 1.39
CA TYR A 9 -3.78 0.44 1.51
C TYR A 9 -3.11 0.59 0.17
N ILE A 10 -2.48 1.74 -0.03
CA ILE A 10 -1.71 1.98 -1.24
C ILE A 10 -0.28 2.23 -0.83
N ALA A 11 0.63 1.54 -1.46
CA ALA A 11 2.04 1.73 -1.22
C ALA A 11 2.67 2.39 -2.43
N ILE A 12 3.41 3.44 -2.19
CA ILE A 12 4.03 4.22 -3.26
C ILE A 12 5.54 4.15 -3.11
N PHE A 13 6.18 3.69 -4.17
CA PHE A 13 7.63 3.58 -4.21
C PHE A 13 8.10 4.33 -5.45
N HIS A 14 8.62 5.53 -5.21
CA HIS A 14 9.03 6.40 -6.32
C HIS A 14 7.85 6.66 -7.24
N ASP A 15 7.90 6.20 -8.46
CA ASP A 15 6.81 6.40 -9.39
C ASP A 15 5.90 5.20 -9.53
N ARG A 16 6.04 4.23 -8.64
CA ARG A 16 5.23 3.03 -8.68
C ARG A 16 4.23 3.02 -7.55
N MET A 17 3.12 2.39 -7.80
CA MET A 17 2.04 2.35 -6.82
C MET A 17 1.37 1.00 -6.87
N ILE A 18 1.17 0.40 -5.71
CA ILE A 18 0.47 -0.87 -5.64
C ILE A 18 -0.54 -0.83 -4.52
N GLU A 19 -1.54 -1.68 -4.63
CA GLU A 19 -2.52 -1.84 -3.57
C GLU A 19 -2.06 -2.96 -2.67
N VAL A 20 -2.22 -2.76 -1.38
CA VAL A 20 -1.79 -3.74 -0.41
C VAL A 20 -2.94 -4.05 0.53
N LYS A 21 -3.15 -5.33 0.76
CA LYS A 21 -4.16 -5.76 1.69
C LYS A 21 -3.49 -6.02 3.03
N ALA A 22 -3.92 -5.31 4.05
CA ALA A 22 -3.28 -5.43 5.34
C ALA A 22 -4.23 -5.04 6.45
N ASP A 23 -3.88 -5.43 7.65
CA ASP A 23 -4.69 -5.14 8.82
C ASP A 23 -4.35 -3.79 9.43
N SER A 24 -3.18 -3.30 9.16
CA SER A 24 -2.75 -2.03 9.71
C SER A 24 -1.76 -1.39 8.76
N LYS A 25 -1.51 -0.11 8.99
CA LYS A 25 -0.57 0.59 8.15
C LYS A 25 0.83 -0.03 8.25
N LYS A 26 1.20 -0.43 9.44
CA LYS A 26 2.50 -1.04 9.63
C LYS A 26 2.59 -2.35 8.87
N ASP A 27 1.54 -3.13 8.90
CA ASP A 27 1.52 -4.38 8.18
C ASP A 27 1.59 -4.13 6.67
N ALA A 28 0.88 -3.11 6.21
CA ALA A 28 0.91 -2.75 4.80
C ALA A 28 2.32 -2.32 4.39
N TYR A 29 2.96 -1.56 5.24
CA TYR A 29 4.31 -1.11 4.96
C TYR A 29 5.27 -2.29 4.83
N ASN A 30 5.17 -3.22 5.76
CA ASN A 30 6.06 -4.38 5.73
C ASN A 30 5.82 -5.23 4.49
N LYS A 31 4.58 -5.41 4.12
CA LYS A 31 4.26 -6.19 2.93
C LYS A 31 4.77 -5.51 1.67
N ALA A 32 4.55 -4.22 1.56
CA ALA A 32 4.99 -3.48 0.40
C ALA A 32 6.52 -3.44 0.32
N LYS A 33 7.14 -3.26 1.46
CA LYS A 33 8.60 -3.21 1.49
C LYS A 33 9.17 -4.51 0.98
N ARG A 34 8.63 -5.61 1.44
CA ARG A 34 9.10 -6.91 1.00
C ARG A 34 8.90 -7.09 -0.50
N TYR A 35 7.76 -6.63 -0.99
CA TYR A 35 7.46 -6.73 -2.41
C TYR A 35 8.48 -5.98 -3.25
N PHE A 36 8.72 -4.72 -2.90
CA PHE A 36 9.64 -3.91 -3.69
C PHE A 36 11.08 -4.33 -3.51
N GLU A 37 11.46 -4.76 -2.32
CA GLU A 37 12.82 -5.23 -2.12
C GLU A 37 13.11 -6.44 -2.99
N SER A 38 12.12 -7.28 -3.14
CA SER A 38 12.28 -8.45 -3.99
C SER A 38 12.49 -8.06 -5.44
N ARG A 39 11.76 -7.04 -5.87
CA ARG A 39 11.84 -6.63 -7.26
C ARG A 39 13.11 -5.83 -7.54
N GLU A 40 13.54 -5.05 -6.57
CA GLU A 40 14.74 -4.23 -6.76
C GLU A 40 16.01 -4.96 -6.37
N HIS A 41 15.87 -6.08 -5.69
CA HIS A 41 17.02 -6.86 -5.25
C HIS A 41 17.92 -6.06 -4.31
N ARG A 42 17.29 -5.25 -3.47
CA ARG A 42 18.05 -4.49 -2.49
C ARG A 42 17.11 -4.05 -1.39
N GLU A 43 17.69 -3.63 -0.30
CA GLU A 43 16.91 -3.12 0.80
C GLU A 43 16.44 -1.70 0.49
N LEU A 44 15.24 -1.39 0.94
CA LEU A 44 14.72 -0.05 0.77
C LEU A 44 15.13 0.81 1.95
N PHE A 45 15.33 2.09 1.67
CA PHE A 45 15.64 3.03 2.73
C PHE A 45 14.37 3.66 3.24
N ASP A 46 14.44 4.18 4.47
CA ASP A 46 13.32 4.92 5.00
C ASP A 46 13.07 6.10 4.09
N GLY A 47 11.81 6.35 3.83
CA GLY A 47 11.48 7.47 2.99
C GLY A 47 11.29 7.12 1.52
N GLU A 48 11.78 5.98 1.10
CA GLU A 48 11.55 5.56 -0.27
C GLU A 48 10.15 5.03 -0.46
N LEU A 49 9.57 4.50 0.60
CA LEU A 49 8.28 3.86 0.52
C LEU A 49 7.27 4.60 1.36
N LYS A 50 6.14 4.90 0.78
CA LYS A 50 5.04 5.54 1.48
C LYS A 50 3.83 4.66 1.42
N VAL A 51 3.07 4.67 2.51
CA VAL A 51 1.87 3.86 2.58
C VAL A 51 0.73 4.72 3.07
N CYS A 52 -0.38 4.65 2.37
CA CYS A 52 -1.57 5.40 2.74
C CYS A 52 -2.76 4.48 2.76
N GLN A 53 -3.67 4.74 3.66
CA GLN A 53 -4.88 3.97 3.69
C GLN A 53 -5.84 4.50 2.64
N ILE A 54 -6.48 3.60 1.94
CA ILE A 54 -7.44 3.98 0.93
C ILE A 54 -8.72 4.41 1.62
N PRO A 55 -9.18 5.61 1.37
CA PRO A 55 -10.42 6.07 2.01
C PRO A 55 -11.60 5.28 1.50
N SER A 56 -12.63 5.26 2.31
CA SER A 56 -13.83 4.56 1.94
C SER A 56 -14.64 5.46 1.03
N ILE A 57 -14.35 5.39 -0.21
CA ILE A 57 -15.02 6.25 -1.17
C ILE A 57 -16.48 5.95 -1.31
N ILE A 58 -16.84 4.74 -1.06
CA ILE A 58 -18.23 4.36 -1.16
C ILE A 58 -19.11 5.18 -0.27
N ASP A 59 -18.62 5.51 0.89
CA ASP A 59 -19.39 6.32 1.82
C ASP A 59 -19.65 7.70 1.26
N VAL A 60 -18.76 8.16 0.44
CA VAL A 60 -18.90 9.51 -0.09
C VAL A 60 -19.93 9.58 -1.19
N LEU A 61 -20.04 8.52 -1.93
CA LEU A 61 -20.91 8.51 -3.07
C LEU A 61 -22.39 8.47 -2.71
N ASP A 62 -22.68 8.17 -1.52
CA ASP A 62 -24.07 8.20 -1.10
C ASP A 62 -24.54 9.59 -0.85
#